data_4da5d0bf8eb81ae2c94b9c65aea7e062
#
_entry.id   4da5d0bf8eb81ae2c94b9c65aea7e062
#
_cell.length_a   1.000
_cell.length_b   1.000
_cell.length_c   1.000
_cell.angle_alpha   90.00
_cell.angle_beta   90.00
_cell.angle_gamma   90.00
#
_symmetry.space_group_name_H-M   'P 1'
#
loop_
_entity.id
_entity.type
_entity.pdbx_description
1 polymer ?
#
loop_
_entity_poly.entity_id
_entity_poly.type
_entity_poly.pdbx_seq_one_letter_code
_entity_poly.pdbx_strand_id
1 'polypeptide(L)' 'MTEQVNHPSHYGGENNPYEAIKVIEAWDLDFHLGNTVKYISRAGKKGTDKELQDLKKALWYLERRIQNLESL' A
#
# COMPACT_ATOMS: atom_id res chain seq x y z
N MET A 1 -3.80 -11.01 -16.50
CA MET A 1 -4.19 -10.05 -15.46
C MET A 1 -4.57 -8.74 -16.10
N THR A 2 -5.65 -8.15 -15.69
CA THR A 2 -6.13 -6.90 -16.31
C THR A 2 -5.39 -5.70 -15.74
N GLU A 3 -5.38 -4.61 -16.50
CA GLU A 3 -4.77 -3.36 -16.05
C GLU A 3 -5.47 -2.81 -14.82
N GLN A 4 -6.78 -3.02 -14.70
CA GLN A 4 -7.53 -2.55 -13.54
C GLN A 4 -7.05 -3.19 -12.24
N VAL A 5 -6.60 -4.42 -12.31
CA VAL A 5 -6.02 -5.10 -11.15
C VAL A 5 -4.67 -4.53 -10.81
N ASN A 6 -3.85 -4.25 -11.82
CA ASN A 6 -2.48 -3.78 -11.63
C ASN A 6 -2.38 -2.27 -11.43
N HIS A 7 -3.30 -1.50 -12.04
CA HIS A 7 -3.20 -0.04 -12.10
C HIS A 7 -4.53 0.64 -11.77
N PRO A 8 -5.08 0.40 -10.57
CA PRO A 8 -6.30 1.10 -10.16
C PRO A 8 -6.06 2.61 -10.11
N SER A 9 -7.04 3.38 -10.56
CA SER A 9 -6.89 4.82 -10.66
C SER A 9 -6.53 5.49 -9.33
N HIS A 10 -7.06 4.97 -8.22
CA HIS A 10 -6.79 5.57 -6.91
C HIS A 10 -5.37 5.30 -6.38
N TYR A 11 -4.57 4.55 -7.12
CA TYR A 11 -3.16 4.32 -6.78
C TYR A 11 -2.22 5.13 -7.67
N GLY A 12 -2.75 6.06 -8.48
CA GLY A 12 -1.94 6.93 -9.30
C GLY A 12 -2.02 6.66 -10.79
N GLY A 13 -2.57 5.51 -11.18
CA GLY A 13 -2.75 5.17 -12.59
C GLY A 13 -1.50 4.60 -13.25
N GLU A 14 -1.69 4.14 -14.46
CA GLU A 14 -0.70 3.35 -15.21
C GLU A 14 0.53 4.14 -15.60
N ASN A 15 0.36 5.42 -15.88
CA ASN A 15 1.46 6.27 -16.37
C ASN A 15 2.22 6.99 -15.27
N ASN A 16 1.80 6.84 -14.01
CA ASN A 16 2.45 7.50 -12.89
C ASN A 16 3.63 6.65 -12.42
N PRO A 17 4.88 7.17 -12.47
CA PRO A 17 6.03 6.39 -11.99
C PRO A 17 5.99 6.11 -10.48
N TYR A 18 5.15 6.82 -9.74
CA TYR A 18 5.01 6.65 -8.29
C TYR A 18 3.75 5.87 -7.92
N GLU A 19 3.14 5.21 -8.88
CA GLU A 19 2.04 4.31 -8.61
C GLU A 19 2.47 3.26 -7.58
N ALA A 20 1.58 2.94 -6.62
CA ALA A 20 1.96 2.08 -5.50
C ALA A 20 2.63 0.77 -5.93
N ILE A 21 2.06 0.08 -6.93
CA ILE A 21 2.64 -1.20 -7.36
C ILE A 21 4.07 -1.02 -7.89
N LYS A 22 4.33 0.08 -8.59
CA LYS A 22 5.67 0.34 -9.13
C LYS A 22 6.67 0.63 -8.02
N VAL A 23 6.25 1.37 -7.00
CA VAL A 23 7.10 1.66 -5.85
C VAL A 23 7.39 0.37 -5.08
N ILE A 24 6.37 -0.43 -4.84
CA ILE A 24 6.52 -1.72 -4.14
C ILE A 24 7.52 -2.61 -4.86
N GLU A 25 7.41 -2.69 -6.18
CA GLU A 25 8.33 -3.49 -6.97
C GLU A 25 9.74 -2.91 -6.98
N ALA A 26 9.85 -1.59 -7.16
CA ALA A 26 11.16 -0.93 -7.23
C ALA A 26 11.94 -1.06 -5.92
N TRP A 27 11.24 -1.03 -4.80
CA TRP A 27 11.86 -1.14 -3.47
C TRP A 27 11.95 -2.59 -2.99
N ASP A 28 11.45 -3.52 -3.78
CA ASP A 28 11.46 -4.96 -3.45
C ASP A 28 10.83 -5.23 -2.08
N LEU A 29 9.69 -4.62 -1.84
CA LEU A 29 8.99 -4.75 -0.56
C LEU A 29 8.28 -6.09 -0.46
N ASP A 30 8.29 -6.68 0.74
CA ASP A 30 7.57 -7.92 0.99
C ASP A 30 6.06 -7.65 1.13
N PHE A 31 5.31 -8.69 1.47
CA PHE A 31 3.86 -8.61 1.59
C PHE A 31 3.42 -7.55 2.59
N HIS A 32 4.02 -7.55 3.78
CA HIS A 32 3.60 -6.63 4.85
C HIS A 32 3.96 -5.18 4.50
N LEU A 33 5.18 -4.94 4.09
CA LEU A 33 5.61 -3.59 3.75
C LEU A 33 4.94 -3.08 2.49
N GLY A 34 4.69 -3.98 1.54
CA GLY A 34 3.94 -3.62 0.33
C GLY A 34 2.53 -3.17 0.65
N ASN A 35 1.84 -3.90 1.54
CA ASN A 35 0.50 -3.50 1.96
C ASN A 35 0.52 -2.19 2.74
N THR A 36 1.55 -1.97 3.56
CA THR A 36 1.72 -0.70 4.27
C THR A 36 1.77 0.46 3.28
N VAL A 37 2.62 0.36 2.26
CA VAL A 37 2.75 1.40 1.24
C VAL A 37 1.45 1.56 0.45
N LYS A 38 0.80 0.46 0.09
CA LYS A 38 -0.46 0.50 -0.63
C LYS A 38 -1.52 1.31 0.13
N TYR A 39 -1.71 1.02 1.41
CA TYR A 39 -2.74 1.70 2.20
C TYR A 39 -2.38 3.15 2.48
N ILE A 40 -1.10 3.47 2.68
CA ILE A 40 -0.66 4.85 2.80
C ILE A 40 -0.97 5.61 1.51
N SER A 41 -0.68 5.01 0.36
CA SER A 41 -0.85 5.68 -0.93
C SER A 41 -2.31 6.02 -1.24
N ARG A 42 -3.25 5.25 -0.69
CA ARG A 42 -4.67 5.47 -0.97
C ARG A 42 -5.39 6.27 0.14
N ALA A 43 -4.75 6.45 1.29
CA ALA A 43 -5.39 7.10 2.43
C ALA A 43 -5.85 8.51 2.06
N GLY A 44 -7.14 8.78 2.30
CA GLY A 44 -7.72 10.08 2.03
C GLY A 44 -8.10 10.35 0.58
N LYS A 45 -7.83 9.42 -0.33
CA LYS A 45 -8.09 9.65 -1.77
C LYS A 45 -9.44 9.16 -2.22
N LYS A 46 -10.09 8.30 -1.44
CA LYS A 46 -11.42 7.76 -1.76
C LYS A 46 -12.52 8.43 -0.95
N GLY A 47 -12.16 9.33 -0.05
CA GLY A 47 -13.10 9.99 0.84
C GLY A 47 -12.51 10.06 2.22
N THR A 48 -12.89 11.11 2.96
CA THR A 48 -12.33 11.36 4.29
C THR A 48 -12.71 10.29 5.31
N ASP A 49 -13.88 9.67 5.13
CA ASP A 49 -14.35 8.61 6.03
C ASP A 49 -13.50 7.33 5.89
N LYS A 50 -12.78 7.18 4.79
CA LYS A 50 -11.93 6.01 4.55
C LYS A 50 -10.47 6.24 4.92
N GLU A 51 -10.08 7.49 5.15
CA GLU A 51 -8.69 7.80 5.43
C GLU A 51 -8.21 7.13 6.70
N LEU A 52 -8.95 7.28 7.79
CA LEU A 52 -8.57 6.67 9.06
C LEU A 52 -8.51 5.15 8.95
N GLN A 53 -9.46 4.56 8.24
CA GLN A 53 -9.49 3.11 8.04
C GLN A 53 -8.23 2.65 7.30
N ASP A 54 -7.85 3.35 6.23
CA ASP A 54 -6.66 2.99 5.46
C ASP A 54 -5.39 3.15 6.30
N LEU A 55 -5.30 4.21 7.10
CA LEU A 55 -4.15 4.40 7.97
C LEU A 55 -4.05 3.31 9.02
N LYS A 56 -5.16 2.87 9.58
CA LYS A 56 -5.16 1.76 10.54
C LYS A 56 -4.73 0.45 9.89
N LYS A 57 -5.12 0.22 8.64
CA LYS A 57 -4.68 -0.95 7.91
C LYS A 57 -3.18 -0.90 7.65
N ALA A 58 -2.66 0.26 7.24
CA ALA A 58 -1.23 0.44 7.05
C ALA A 58 -0.47 0.14 8.35
N LEU A 59 -0.97 0.66 9.46
CA LEU A 59 -0.36 0.44 10.77
C LEU A 59 -0.36 -1.05 11.13
N TRP A 60 -1.47 -1.74 10.87
CA TRP A 60 -1.57 -3.17 11.19
C TRP A 60 -0.49 -3.98 10.49
N TYR A 61 -0.30 -3.73 9.19
CA TYR A 61 0.71 -4.45 8.42
C TYR A 61 2.13 -4.11 8.88
N LEU A 62 2.37 -2.85 9.18
CA LEU A 62 3.68 -2.41 9.67
C LEU A 62 4.00 -3.06 11.01
N GLU A 63 3.04 -3.04 11.94
CA GLU A 63 3.22 -3.68 13.25
C GLU A 63 3.44 -5.17 13.13
N ARG A 64 2.72 -5.82 12.22
CA ARG A 64 2.89 -7.25 12.01
C ARG A 64 4.30 -7.60 11.55
N ARG A 65 4.86 -6.78 10.66
CA ARG A 65 6.23 -6.98 10.20
C ARG A 65 7.23 -6.81 11.35
N ILE A 66 7.02 -5.79 12.16
CA ILE A 66 7.87 -5.54 13.33
C ILE A 66 7.81 -6.75 14.28
N GLN A 67 6.62 -7.25 14.58
CA GLN A 67 6.44 -8.41 15.45
C GLN A 67 7.18 -9.63 14.92
N ASN A 68 7.11 -9.86 13.61
CA ASN A 68 7.78 -10.99 12.99
C ASN A 68 9.30 -10.89 13.16
N LEU A 69 9.84 -9.69 13.01
CA LEU A 69 11.29 -9.48 13.21
C LEU A 69 11.69 -9.61 14.67
N GLU A 70 10.84 -9.17 15.58
CA GLU A 70 11.13 -9.26 17.01
C GLU A 70 11.11 -10.69 17.52
N SER A 71 10.41 -11.59 16.85
CA SER A 71 10.30 -12.96 17.28
C SER A 71 11.33 -13.91 16.65
N LEU A 72 12.25 -13.38 15.90
CA LEU A 72 13.34 -14.18 15.31
C LEU A 72 14.38 -14.61 16.33
#